data_578830f34a458f05a6cd92c9a827511e
#
_entry.id   578830f34a458f05a6cd92c9a827511e
#
_cell.length_a   1.000
_cell.length_b   1.000
_cell.length_c   1.000
_cell.angle_alpha   90.00
_cell.angle_beta   90.00
_cell.angle_gamma   90.00
#
_symmetry.space_group_name_H-M   'P 1'
#
loop_
_entity.id
_entity.type
_entity.pdbx_description
1 polymer ?
#
loop_
_entity_poly.entity_id
_entity_poly.type
_entity_poly.pdbx_seq_one_letter_code
_entity_poly.pdbx_strand_id
1 'polypeptide(L)'
;PAEKIVLGMPLYGYAYQGVKAQNNGLYSTYTSAKSVSYKMLKKSYLDNTDYRQFRHEEAQVPWLYGNRTFVSYDDAVSLAAKAQLARSLGLGGVGFWEISQDDGGELIAAASGAFRSTWDNPFRDVPPGAWYEEAVQYVYEAGLMQGTTGSTFSPDRASNRGMIAAILYRLEGRPRAGTPPFTDVAADSYCADAVAWAEQQGIVRGFDDGTFRPEGRITRQQLAAILFRYTEYRGADTAGRTDLSRFSDSAAVADYAREALAWAVSAGLLQGRSDGTLDPSGSATRAQTAVILQRLETLLEKN
;
A
#
# COMPACT_ATOMS: atom_id res chain seq x y z
N PRO A 1 3.59 -38.09 -1.31
CA PRO A 1 3.55 -37.06 -2.36
C PRO A 1 3.41 -35.67 -1.75
N ALA A 2 4.08 -34.66 -2.31
CA ALA A 2 4.13 -33.29 -1.77
C ALA A 2 2.73 -32.67 -1.65
N GLU A 3 1.85 -32.93 -2.60
CA GLU A 3 0.47 -32.45 -2.63
C GLU A 3 -0.42 -32.97 -1.48
N LYS A 4 0.05 -33.94 -0.70
CA LYS A 4 -0.63 -34.42 0.52
C LYS A 4 -0.05 -33.84 1.82
N ILE A 5 0.95 -33.00 1.71
CA ILE A 5 1.59 -32.34 2.86
C ILE A 5 0.98 -30.95 3.00
N VAL A 6 0.61 -30.57 4.22
CA VAL A 6 0.16 -29.23 4.58
C VAL A 6 1.17 -28.62 5.54
N LEU A 7 1.71 -27.44 5.21
CA LEU A 7 2.65 -26.74 6.08
C LEU A 7 1.89 -26.06 7.22
N GLY A 8 2.14 -26.48 8.47
CA GLY A 8 1.56 -25.84 9.66
C GLY A 8 2.23 -24.49 9.95
N MET A 9 1.42 -23.48 10.17
CA MET A 9 1.86 -22.11 10.47
C MET A 9 1.34 -21.66 11.83
N PRO A 10 2.22 -21.16 12.74
CA PRO A 10 1.79 -20.69 14.04
C PRO A 10 1.22 -19.27 13.94
N LEU A 11 0.11 -19.02 14.66
CA LEU A 11 -0.43 -17.67 14.88
C LEU A 11 -0.07 -17.18 16.30
N TYR A 12 1.10 -17.61 16.79
CA TYR A 12 1.65 -17.26 18.10
C TYR A 12 3.18 -17.13 18.03
N GLY A 13 3.75 -16.55 19.05
CA GLY A 13 5.18 -16.49 19.26
C GLY A 13 5.57 -17.00 20.66
N TYR A 14 6.84 -16.85 20.97
CA TYR A 14 7.39 -17.13 22.29
C TYR A 14 8.14 -15.93 22.83
N ALA A 15 7.83 -15.54 24.08
CA ALA A 15 8.56 -14.54 24.84
C ALA A 15 9.52 -15.22 25.82
N TYR A 16 10.83 -14.99 25.65
CA TYR A 16 11.93 -15.53 26.44
C TYR A 16 12.45 -14.42 27.36
N GLN A 17 12.47 -14.67 28.67
CA GLN A 17 12.90 -13.71 29.69
C GLN A 17 14.33 -13.96 30.17
N GLY A 18 14.97 -12.94 30.72
CA GLY A 18 16.33 -13.01 31.25
C GLY A 18 17.42 -12.97 30.17
N VAL A 19 17.04 -12.67 28.93
CA VAL A 19 17.92 -12.64 27.76
C VAL A 19 18.88 -11.44 27.83
N LYS A 20 20.18 -11.65 27.51
CA LYS A 20 21.20 -10.61 27.46
C LYS A 20 21.06 -9.75 26.21
N ALA A 21 21.53 -8.49 26.28
CA ALA A 21 21.42 -7.52 25.18
C ALA A 21 22.35 -7.81 23.98
N GLN A 22 23.32 -8.69 24.11
CA GLN A 22 24.23 -9.03 23.03
C GLN A 22 23.46 -9.52 21.79
N ASN A 23 23.79 -9.04 20.59
CA ASN A 23 23.10 -9.33 19.32
C ASN A 23 21.58 -9.10 19.41
N ASN A 24 21.13 -8.10 20.17
CA ASN A 24 19.70 -7.82 20.41
C ASN A 24 18.94 -9.08 20.89
N GLY A 25 19.57 -9.85 21.76
CA GLY A 25 19.02 -11.06 22.36
C GLY A 25 19.16 -12.34 21.52
N LEU A 26 19.54 -12.23 20.25
CA LEU A 26 19.64 -13.39 19.35
C LEU A 26 20.73 -14.35 19.81
N TYR A 27 20.43 -15.65 19.80
CA TYR A 27 21.32 -16.76 20.24
C TYR A 27 21.74 -16.69 21.72
N SER A 28 21.00 -15.97 22.55
CA SER A 28 21.28 -15.87 23.99
C SER A 28 20.52 -16.94 24.81
N THR A 29 21.06 -17.24 25.99
CA THR A 29 20.34 -18.06 26.97
C THR A 29 19.19 -17.27 27.62
N TYR A 30 18.22 -17.97 28.16
CA TYR A 30 17.04 -17.38 28.82
C TYR A 30 16.77 -18.10 30.15
N THR A 31 15.96 -17.49 31.02
CA THR A 31 15.54 -18.05 32.31
C THR A 31 14.15 -18.67 32.27
N SER A 32 13.24 -18.14 31.47
CA SER A 32 11.88 -18.67 31.29
C SER A 32 11.36 -18.33 29.89
N ALA A 33 10.38 -19.11 29.42
CA ALA A 33 9.71 -18.88 28.14
C ALA A 33 8.20 -19.09 28.31
N LYS A 34 7.41 -18.30 27.58
CA LYS A 34 5.95 -18.47 27.48
C LYS A 34 5.47 -18.25 26.06
N SER A 35 4.46 -19.00 25.66
CA SER A 35 3.74 -18.76 24.40
C SER A 35 2.90 -17.49 24.51
N VAL A 36 2.83 -16.73 23.41
CA VAL A 36 2.07 -15.48 23.30
C VAL A 36 1.31 -15.50 21.98
N SER A 37 -0.03 -15.45 22.02
CA SER A 37 -0.85 -15.34 20.80
C SER A 37 -0.53 -14.06 20.03
N TYR A 38 -0.69 -14.06 18.69
CA TYR A 38 -0.38 -12.89 17.88
C TYR A 38 -1.15 -11.63 18.31
N LYS A 39 -2.44 -11.76 18.64
CA LYS A 39 -3.24 -10.66 19.20
C LYS A 39 -2.66 -10.06 20.48
N MET A 40 -2.14 -10.90 21.37
CA MET A 40 -1.51 -10.44 22.62
C MET A 40 -0.12 -9.88 22.34
N LEU A 41 0.59 -10.40 21.33
CA LEU A 41 1.87 -9.91 20.88
C LEU A 41 1.75 -8.48 20.34
N LYS A 42 0.75 -8.20 19.51
CA LYS A 42 0.45 -6.83 19.02
C LYS A 42 0.26 -5.90 20.22
N LYS A 43 -0.65 -6.21 21.12
CA LYS A 43 -1.01 -5.37 22.25
C LYS A 43 0.13 -5.15 23.27
N SER A 44 0.93 -6.18 23.53
CA SER A 44 1.88 -6.15 24.66
C SER A 44 3.31 -5.84 24.26
N TYR A 45 3.68 -6.04 23.00
CA TYR A 45 5.05 -5.96 22.52
C TYR A 45 5.22 -5.09 21.28
N LEU A 46 4.40 -5.24 20.22
CA LEU A 46 4.55 -4.47 18.97
C LEU A 46 4.17 -3.01 19.14
N ASP A 47 3.12 -2.72 19.91
CA ASP A 47 2.66 -1.36 20.21
C ASP A 47 3.42 -0.72 21.37
N ASN A 48 4.41 -1.42 21.94
CA ASN A 48 5.17 -0.97 23.10
C ASN A 48 6.57 -0.49 22.69
N THR A 49 6.85 0.79 22.88
CA THR A 49 8.11 1.45 22.52
C THR A 49 9.34 0.94 23.28
N ASP A 50 9.16 0.19 24.36
CA ASP A 50 10.24 -0.48 25.08
C ASP A 50 10.88 -1.63 24.30
N TYR A 51 10.22 -2.08 23.25
CA TYR A 51 10.66 -3.19 22.40
C TYR A 51 11.05 -2.67 21.01
N ARG A 52 12.22 -3.08 20.55
CA ARG A 52 12.68 -2.80 19.19
C ARG A 52 12.47 -4.03 18.33
N GLN A 53 11.98 -3.81 17.12
CA GLN A 53 11.77 -4.86 16.13
C GLN A 53 13.01 -5.04 15.26
N PHE A 54 13.31 -6.29 14.95
CA PHE A 54 14.39 -6.73 14.08
C PHE A 54 13.87 -7.80 13.13
N ARG A 55 14.61 -8.07 12.06
CA ARG A 55 14.31 -9.16 11.11
C ARG A 55 15.59 -9.90 10.76
N HIS A 56 15.53 -11.22 10.73
CA HIS A 56 16.63 -12.06 10.27
C HIS A 56 16.63 -12.06 8.73
N GLU A 57 17.74 -11.63 8.11
CA GLU A 57 17.80 -11.45 6.66
C GLU A 57 17.58 -12.75 5.88
N GLU A 58 18.21 -13.82 6.29
CA GLU A 58 18.13 -15.12 5.63
C GLU A 58 16.81 -15.86 5.94
N ALA A 59 16.44 -15.95 7.21
CA ALA A 59 15.25 -16.67 7.64
C ALA A 59 13.95 -15.87 7.45
N GLN A 60 14.03 -14.58 7.17
CA GLN A 60 12.91 -13.66 6.97
C GLN A 60 11.93 -13.56 8.15
N VAL A 61 12.31 -14.04 9.33
CA VAL A 61 11.47 -14.02 10.54
C VAL A 61 11.78 -12.80 11.40
N PRO A 62 10.76 -12.14 11.98
CA PRO A 62 10.94 -11.02 12.89
C PRO A 62 11.23 -11.50 14.32
N TRP A 63 11.88 -10.63 15.09
CA TRP A 63 11.91 -10.73 16.55
C TRP A 63 11.86 -9.35 17.19
N LEU A 64 11.48 -9.34 18.46
CA LEU A 64 11.53 -8.15 19.30
C LEU A 64 12.53 -8.36 20.43
N TYR A 65 13.21 -7.28 20.79
CA TYR A 65 14.06 -7.27 21.97
C TYR A 65 13.85 -5.98 22.77
N GLY A 66 13.62 -6.12 24.05
CA GLY A 66 13.47 -5.04 25.03
C GLY A 66 13.34 -5.58 26.44
N ASN A 67 13.71 -4.82 27.46
CA ASN A 67 13.57 -5.17 28.88
C ASN A 67 14.06 -6.59 29.22
N ARG A 68 15.21 -7.01 28.64
CA ARG A 68 15.78 -8.36 28.76
C ARG A 68 14.81 -9.48 28.33
N THR A 69 13.88 -9.17 27.44
CA THR A 69 12.94 -10.11 26.85
C THR A 69 13.16 -10.18 25.34
N PHE A 70 13.35 -11.38 24.83
CA PHE A 70 13.40 -11.69 23.41
C PHE A 70 12.06 -12.32 23.00
N VAL A 71 11.44 -11.84 21.93
CA VAL A 71 10.19 -12.40 21.42
C VAL A 71 10.39 -12.86 20.01
N SER A 72 10.29 -14.18 19.77
CA SER A 72 10.28 -14.78 18.44
C SER A 72 8.85 -14.99 17.99
N TYR A 73 8.51 -14.56 16.77
CA TYR A 73 7.16 -14.68 16.25
C TYR A 73 7.15 -14.71 14.74
N ASP A 74 6.00 -14.95 14.15
CA ASP A 74 5.75 -14.74 12.73
C ASP A 74 4.86 -13.51 12.53
N ASP A 75 5.15 -12.75 11.48
CA ASP A 75 4.30 -11.66 10.98
C ASP A 75 3.78 -11.97 9.57
N ALA A 76 3.02 -11.06 8.99
CA ALA A 76 2.47 -11.20 7.64
C ALA A 76 3.55 -11.50 6.59
N VAL A 77 4.72 -10.89 6.71
CA VAL A 77 5.84 -11.07 5.75
C VAL A 77 6.44 -12.49 5.87
N SER A 78 6.73 -12.94 7.10
CA SER A 78 7.33 -14.27 7.29
C SER A 78 6.36 -15.41 6.97
N LEU A 79 5.06 -15.27 7.28
CA LEU A 79 4.06 -16.27 6.90
C LEU A 79 3.80 -16.31 5.40
N ALA A 80 3.83 -15.16 4.73
CA ALA A 80 3.76 -15.10 3.27
C ALA A 80 4.96 -15.80 2.62
N ALA A 81 6.18 -15.56 3.11
CA ALA A 81 7.38 -16.25 2.62
C ALA A 81 7.30 -17.78 2.80
N LYS A 82 6.79 -18.25 3.95
CA LYS A 82 6.55 -19.68 4.20
C LYS A 82 5.49 -20.26 3.27
N ALA A 83 4.43 -19.51 2.97
CA ALA A 83 3.38 -19.92 2.04
C ALA A 83 3.89 -20.03 0.60
N GLN A 84 4.72 -19.08 0.16
CA GLN A 84 5.40 -19.15 -1.14
C GLN A 84 6.33 -20.37 -1.23
N LEU A 85 7.09 -20.65 -0.17
CA LEU A 85 7.92 -21.87 -0.11
C LEU A 85 7.06 -23.13 -0.23
N ALA A 86 5.97 -23.22 0.54
CA ALA A 86 5.06 -24.36 0.45
C ALA A 86 4.52 -24.56 -0.97
N ARG A 87 4.15 -23.49 -1.64
CA ARG A 87 3.72 -23.50 -3.04
C ARG A 87 4.82 -23.91 -3.99
N SER A 88 6.04 -23.35 -3.86
CA SER A 88 7.17 -23.70 -4.74
C SER A 88 7.59 -25.17 -4.64
N LEU A 89 7.36 -25.76 -3.47
CA LEU A 89 7.59 -27.19 -3.21
C LEU A 89 6.41 -28.09 -3.65
N GLY A 90 5.35 -27.52 -4.21
CA GLY A 90 4.15 -28.24 -4.63
C GLY A 90 3.38 -28.87 -3.46
N LEU A 91 3.44 -28.29 -2.26
CA LEU A 91 2.67 -28.78 -1.11
C LEU A 91 1.17 -28.57 -1.33
N GLY A 92 0.35 -29.44 -0.72
CA GLY A 92 -1.12 -29.42 -0.84
C GLY A 92 -1.80 -28.21 -0.18
N GLY A 93 -1.08 -27.45 0.66
CA GLY A 93 -1.64 -26.28 1.30
C GLY A 93 -0.84 -25.77 2.49
N VAL A 94 -1.42 -24.78 3.15
CA VAL A 94 -0.97 -24.24 4.45
C VAL A 94 -2.11 -24.36 5.47
N GLY A 95 -1.79 -24.64 6.72
CA GLY A 95 -2.73 -24.75 7.82
C GLY A 95 -2.29 -23.87 8.99
N PHE A 96 -3.22 -23.44 9.84
CA PHE A 96 -2.94 -22.48 10.91
C PHE A 96 -3.25 -23.06 12.29
N TRP A 97 -2.39 -22.74 13.27
CA TRP A 97 -2.61 -23.06 14.67
C TRP A 97 -2.39 -21.79 15.51
N GLU A 98 -3.44 -21.23 16.12
CA GLU A 98 -4.86 -21.50 15.88
C GLU A 98 -5.57 -20.20 15.49
N ILE A 99 -6.65 -20.29 14.76
CA ILE A 99 -7.33 -19.15 14.12
C ILE A 99 -7.73 -18.05 15.13
N SER A 100 -8.12 -18.41 16.37
CA SER A 100 -8.51 -17.44 17.40
C SER A 100 -7.38 -16.52 17.88
N GLN A 101 -6.15 -16.76 17.45
CA GLN A 101 -4.97 -16.00 17.87
C GLN A 101 -4.63 -14.84 16.91
N ASP A 102 -5.31 -14.74 15.77
CA ASP A 102 -5.20 -13.66 14.77
C ASP A 102 -6.55 -12.94 14.62
N ASP A 103 -6.88 -12.07 15.57
CA ASP A 103 -8.21 -11.40 15.64
C ASP A 103 -8.57 -10.61 14.38
N GLY A 104 -7.59 -10.03 13.69
CA GLY A 104 -7.78 -9.26 12.44
C GLY A 104 -7.73 -10.10 11.18
N GLY A 105 -7.34 -11.38 11.26
CA GLY A 105 -7.13 -12.23 10.08
C GLY A 105 -5.95 -11.82 9.20
N GLU A 106 -5.09 -10.93 9.69
CA GLU A 106 -3.95 -10.35 8.96
C GLU A 106 -2.95 -11.43 8.51
N LEU A 107 -2.56 -12.31 9.42
CA LEU A 107 -1.61 -13.38 9.16
C LEU A 107 -2.19 -14.44 8.21
N ILE A 108 -3.45 -14.80 8.44
CA ILE A 108 -4.17 -15.77 7.61
C ILE A 108 -4.34 -15.23 6.19
N ALA A 109 -4.71 -13.95 6.04
CA ALA A 109 -4.88 -13.32 4.74
C ALA A 109 -3.55 -13.28 3.97
N ALA A 110 -2.46 -12.88 4.63
CA ALA A 110 -1.12 -12.82 4.02
C ALA A 110 -0.65 -14.20 3.51
N ALA A 111 -0.74 -15.24 4.35
CA ALA A 111 -0.33 -16.57 3.95
C ALA A 111 -1.23 -17.17 2.87
N SER A 112 -2.56 -16.99 2.96
CA SER A 112 -3.52 -17.49 1.98
C SER A 112 -3.38 -16.80 0.63
N GLY A 113 -3.14 -15.49 0.62
CA GLY A 113 -2.84 -14.71 -0.58
C GLY A 113 -1.56 -15.18 -1.25
N ALA A 114 -0.48 -15.29 -0.48
CA ALA A 114 0.82 -15.74 -0.96
C ALA A 114 0.80 -17.16 -1.53
N PHE A 115 0.03 -18.07 -0.95
CA PHE A 115 -0.12 -19.43 -1.46
C PHE A 115 -0.86 -19.47 -2.81
N ARG A 116 -1.79 -18.55 -3.04
CA ARG A 116 -2.59 -18.45 -4.27
C ARG A 116 -1.96 -17.56 -5.35
N SER A 117 -1.17 -16.56 -4.97
CA SER A 117 -0.59 -15.61 -5.92
C SER A 117 0.32 -16.33 -6.93
N THR A 118 0.13 -16.03 -8.21
CA THR A 118 0.99 -16.51 -9.31
C THR A 118 1.96 -15.44 -9.78
N TRP A 119 1.93 -14.26 -9.19
CA TRP A 119 2.79 -13.15 -9.54
C TRP A 119 4.23 -13.37 -9.08
N ASP A 120 5.17 -13.30 -10.02
CA ASP A 120 6.60 -13.24 -9.72
C ASP A 120 6.97 -11.81 -9.31
N ASN A 121 6.71 -11.53 -8.03
CA ASN A 121 6.82 -10.20 -7.46
C ASN A 121 8.29 -9.75 -7.33
N PRO A 122 8.74 -8.71 -8.06
CA PRO A 122 10.12 -8.23 -7.94
C PRO A 122 10.36 -7.39 -6.67
N PHE A 123 9.31 -7.03 -5.92
CA PHE A 123 9.39 -6.07 -4.82
C PHE A 123 9.34 -6.75 -3.45
N ARG A 124 10.46 -6.72 -2.73
CA ARG A 124 10.58 -7.29 -1.39
C ARG A 124 9.76 -6.56 -0.31
N ASP A 125 9.33 -5.33 -0.59
CA ASP A 125 8.51 -4.49 0.29
C ASP A 125 7.02 -4.49 -0.09
N VAL A 126 6.61 -5.38 -0.97
CA VAL A 126 5.21 -5.71 -1.29
C VAL A 126 4.97 -7.15 -0.83
N PRO A 127 4.60 -7.38 0.44
CA PRO A 127 4.42 -8.73 0.92
C PRO A 127 3.21 -9.38 0.26
N PRO A 128 3.30 -10.68 -0.06
CA PRO A 128 2.17 -11.43 -0.57
C PRO A 128 0.97 -11.38 0.39
N GLY A 129 -0.22 -11.18 -0.16
CA GLY A 129 -1.45 -11.00 0.61
C GLY A 129 -1.63 -9.59 1.20
N ALA A 130 -0.73 -8.66 0.91
CA ALA A 130 -0.96 -7.25 1.23
C ALA A 130 -2.22 -6.74 0.50
N TRP A 131 -3.00 -5.88 1.17
CA TRP A 131 -4.24 -5.34 0.61
C TRP A 131 -4.06 -4.58 -0.72
N TYR A 132 -2.83 -4.24 -1.05
CA TYR A 132 -2.42 -3.53 -2.26
C TYR A 132 -1.63 -4.41 -3.25
N GLU A 133 -1.36 -5.69 -2.96
CA GLU A 133 -0.51 -6.54 -3.80
C GLU A 133 -1.03 -6.64 -5.23
N GLU A 134 -2.31 -7.01 -5.41
CA GLU A 134 -2.94 -7.14 -6.72
C GLU A 134 -2.90 -5.82 -7.51
N ALA A 135 -3.10 -4.71 -6.81
CA ALA A 135 -3.06 -3.40 -7.45
C ALA A 135 -1.63 -2.99 -7.85
N VAL A 136 -0.63 -3.34 -7.03
CA VAL A 136 0.78 -3.11 -7.38
C VAL A 136 1.19 -3.98 -8.56
N GLN A 137 0.78 -5.25 -8.58
CA GLN A 137 0.96 -6.12 -9.75
C GLN A 137 0.37 -5.48 -11.00
N TYR A 138 -0.90 -5.09 -10.95
CA TYR A 138 -1.59 -4.45 -12.06
C TYR A 138 -0.84 -3.23 -12.60
N VAL A 139 -0.52 -2.25 -11.76
CA VAL A 139 0.14 -1.02 -12.20
C VAL A 139 1.57 -1.25 -12.69
N TYR A 140 2.24 -2.28 -12.19
CA TYR A 140 3.58 -2.68 -12.61
C TYR A 140 3.56 -3.37 -13.98
N GLU A 141 2.72 -4.40 -14.15
CA GLU A 141 2.58 -5.15 -15.40
C GLU A 141 2.04 -4.27 -16.55
N ALA A 142 1.11 -3.35 -16.24
CA ALA A 142 0.63 -2.35 -17.19
C ALA A 142 1.64 -1.22 -17.48
N GLY A 143 2.82 -1.23 -16.85
CA GLY A 143 3.84 -0.20 -17.04
C GLY A 143 3.48 1.19 -16.52
N LEU A 144 2.43 1.29 -15.68
CA LEU A 144 1.93 2.56 -15.15
C LEU A 144 2.80 3.08 -14.01
N MET A 145 3.20 2.18 -13.10
CA MET A 145 4.10 2.49 -12.00
C MET A 145 5.26 1.50 -11.97
N GLN A 146 6.44 2.02 -11.73
CA GLN A 146 7.66 1.22 -11.53
C GLN A 146 8.05 1.21 -10.06
N GLY A 147 8.96 0.31 -9.67
CA GLY A 147 9.63 0.37 -8.39
C GLY A 147 10.41 1.67 -8.19
N THR A 148 10.68 2.03 -6.97
CA THR A 148 11.62 3.11 -6.63
C THR A 148 13.07 2.65 -6.77
N THR A 149 13.27 1.33 -6.72
CA THR A 149 14.49 0.61 -7.10
C THR A 149 14.11 -0.65 -7.86
N GLY A 150 15.07 -1.45 -8.32
CA GLY A 150 14.80 -2.75 -8.95
C GLY A 150 14.11 -3.77 -8.04
N SER A 151 14.14 -3.57 -6.71
CA SER A 151 13.60 -4.53 -5.73
C SER A 151 12.71 -3.92 -4.66
N THR A 152 12.32 -2.66 -4.79
CA THR A 152 11.43 -1.97 -3.85
C THR A 152 10.38 -1.14 -4.58
N PHE A 153 9.13 -1.24 -4.16
CA PHE A 153 8.02 -0.42 -4.64
C PHE A 153 7.84 0.85 -3.81
N SER A 154 8.22 0.81 -2.53
CA SER A 154 8.00 1.86 -1.52
C SER A 154 6.51 2.18 -1.32
N PRO A 155 5.68 1.21 -0.87
CA PRO A 155 4.22 1.33 -0.80
C PRO A 155 3.74 2.50 0.07
N ASP A 156 4.45 2.79 1.16
CA ASP A 156 4.08 3.84 2.13
C ASP A 156 4.60 5.24 1.75
N ARG A 157 5.47 5.33 0.74
CA ARG A 157 5.95 6.62 0.26
C ARG A 157 4.80 7.42 -0.37
N ALA A 158 4.70 8.70 -0.05
CA ALA A 158 3.72 9.58 -0.68
C ALA A 158 3.97 9.70 -2.19
N SER A 159 2.90 9.62 -2.97
CA SER A 159 2.93 9.99 -4.39
C SER A 159 3.04 11.51 -4.54
N ASN A 160 3.65 11.96 -5.62
CA ASN A 160 3.72 13.37 -5.97
C ASN A 160 2.83 13.71 -7.17
N ARG A 161 2.63 15.00 -7.41
CA ARG A 161 1.72 15.48 -8.47
C ARG A 161 2.22 15.11 -9.88
N GLY A 162 3.53 15.19 -10.11
CA GLY A 162 4.16 14.79 -11.37
C GLY A 162 3.99 13.29 -11.67
N MET A 163 4.06 12.44 -10.65
CA MET A 163 3.78 11.01 -10.80
C MET A 163 2.36 10.76 -11.31
N ILE A 164 1.34 11.44 -10.75
CA ILE A 164 -0.05 11.23 -11.18
C ILE A 164 -0.23 11.65 -12.63
N ALA A 165 0.28 12.82 -13.03
CA ALA A 165 0.24 13.23 -14.43
C ALA A 165 0.91 12.20 -15.35
N ALA A 166 2.12 11.72 -14.96
CA ALA A 166 2.86 10.72 -15.73
C ALA A 166 2.14 9.37 -15.85
N ILE A 167 1.39 8.97 -14.84
CA ILE A 167 0.61 7.72 -14.88
C ILE A 167 -0.57 7.86 -15.83
N LEU A 168 -1.35 8.94 -15.75
CA LEU A 168 -2.49 9.18 -16.64
C LEU A 168 -2.03 9.32 -18.10
N TYR A 169 -0.90 9.97 -18.32
CA TYR A 169 -0.28 10.08 -19.64
C TYR A 169 0.13 8.73 -20.23
N ARG A 170 0.61 7.80 -19.39
CA ARG A 170 0.91 6.42 -19.80
C ARG A 170 -0.35 5.63 -20.11
N LEU A 171 -1.42 5.80 -19.34
CA LEU A 171 -2.75 5.18 -19.59
C LEU A 171 -3.27 5.56 -20.98
N GLU A 172 -3.04 6.79 -21.42
CA GLU A 172 -3.43 7.27 -22.75
C GLU A 172 -2.41 6.92 -23.88
N GLY A 173 -1.44 6.07 -23.59
CA GLY A 173 -0.44 5.64 -24.57
C GLY A 173 0.56 6.74 -24.96
N ARG A 174 0.76 7.74 -24.10
CA ARG A 174 1.71 8.85 -24.29
C ARG A 174 1.41 9.66 -25.54
N PRO A 175 0.27 10.34 -25.62
CA PRO A 175 -0.11 11.14 -26.78
C PRO A 175 0.88 12.29 -27.00
N ARG A 176 0.85 12.90 -28.19
CA ARG A 176 1.69 14.06 -28.46
C ARG A 176 1.42 15.18 -27.46
N ALA A 177 2.46 15.69 -26.84
CA ALA A 177 2.42 16.77 -25.88
C ALA A 177 3.06 18.05 -26.42
N GLY A 178 2.69 19.18 -25.83
CA GLY A 178 3.33 20.48 -26.05
C GLY A 178 4.41 20.78 -25.02
N THR A 179 4.69 22.06 -24.82
CA THR A 179 5.57 22.54 -23.74
C THR A 179 4.75 22.78 -22.48
N PRO A 180 5.19 22.33 -21.29
CA PRO A 180 4.47 22.62 -20.07
C PRO A 180 4.44 24.13 -19.79
N PRO A 181 3.27 24.68 -19.40
CA PRO A 181 3.14 26.14 -19.19
C PRO A 181 3.60 26.59 -17.79
N PHE A 182 4.14 25.70 -16.99
CA PHE A 182 4.49 25.97 -15.59
C PHE A 182 5.98 26.25 -15.42
N THR A 183 6.31 27.27 -14.62
CA THR A 183 7.68 27.76 -14.45
C THR A 183 8.62 26.78 -13.72
N ASP A 184 8.06 25.84 -12.97
CA ASP A 184 8.77 24.83 -12.17
C ASP A 184 8.79 23.44 -12.81
N VAL A 185 8.37 23.30 -14.07
CA VAL A 185 8.43 22.06 -14.83
C VAL A 185 9.44 22.23 -15.97
N ALA A 186 10.67 21.76 -15.72
CA ALA A 186 11.72 21.79 -16.73
C ALA A 186 11.36 20.89 -17.93
N ALA A 187 11.72 21.31 -19.15
CA ALA A 187 11.37 20.60 -20.38
C ALA A 187 11.96 19.18 -20.47
N ASP A 188 13.06 18.93 -19.78
CA ASP A 188 13.74 17.64 -19.68
C ASP A 188 13.32 16.82 -18.45
N SER A 189 12.35 17.29 -17.68
CA SER A 189 11.85 16.54 -16.51
C SER A 189 11.05 15.30 -16.94
N TYR A 190 11.07 14.26 -16.09
CA TYR A 190 10.38 12.99 -16.35
C TYR A 190 8.87 13.12 -16.57
N CYS A 191 8.26 14.20 -16.13
CA CYS A 191 6.83 14.48 -16.22
C CYS A 191 6.48 15.65 -17.15
N ALA A 192 7.44 16.25 -17.89
CA ALA A 192 7.21 17.42 -18.71
C ALA A 192 6.09 17.21 -19.73
N ASP A 193 6.21 16.21 -20.58
CA ASP A 193 5.21 15.86 -21.58
C ASP A 193 3.85 15.52 -20.94
N ALA A 194 3.89 14.79 -19.85
CA ALA A 194 2.68 14.38 -19.15
C ALA A 194 1.92 15.56 -18.55
N VAL A 195 2.65 16.51 -17.95
CA VAL A 195 2.06 17.74 -17.38
C VAL A 195 1.52 18.63 -18.47
N ALA A 196 2.27 18.80 -19.59
CA ALA A 196 1.83 19.59 -20.73
C ALA A 196 0.54 19.03 -21.35
N TRP A 197 0.51 17.72 -21.61
CA TRP A 197 -0.68 17.05 -22.11
C TRP A 197 -1.88 17.17 -21.15
N ALA A 198 -1.66 16.84 -19.87
CA ALA A 198 -2.75 16.81 -18.89
C ALA A 198 -3.31 18.22 -18.63
N GLU A 199 -2.49 19.27 -18.71
CA GLU A 199 -2.95 20.66 -18.66
C GLU A 199 -3.76 21.02 -19.90
N GLN A 200 -3.27 20.71 -21.09
CA GLN A 200 -3.95 20.96 -22.36
C GLN A 200 -5.32 20.28 -22.42
N GLN A 201 -5.47 19.10 -21.82
CA GLN A 201 -6.76 18.39 -21.72
C GLN A 201 -7.61 18.85 -20.52
N GLY A 202 -7.16 19.83 -19.74
CA GLY A 202 -7.88 20.33 -18.56
C GLY A 202 -7.90 19.38 -17.36
N ILE A 203 -7.14 18.28 -17.42
CA ILE A 203 -7.06 17.24 -16.38
C ILE A 203 -6.35 17.77 -15.14
N VAL A 204 -5.21 18.44 -15.33
CA VAL A 204 -4.47 19.08 -14.25
C VAL A 204 -4.54 20.60 -14.33
N ARG A 205 -4.35 21.23 -13.19
CA ARG A 205 -4.25 22.69 -13.06
C ARG A 205 -3.05 23.03 -12.19
N GLY A 206 -2.37 24.15 -12.50
CA GLY A 206 -1.34 24.73 -11.66
C GLY A 206 -1.91 25.49 -10.48
N PHE A 207 -1.02 26.17 -9.77
CA PHE A 207 -1.32 27.11 -8.70
C PHE A 207 -1.32 28.54 -9.26
N ASP A 208 -1.92 29.48 -8.50
CA ASP A 208 -2.06 30.88 -8.90
C ASP A 208 -0.70 31.59 -9.11
N ASP A 209 0.37 31.03 -8.55
CA ASP A 209 1.75 31.50 -8.70
C ASP A 209 2.44 31.02 -10.00
N GLY A 210 1.70 30.36 -10.90
CA GLY A 210 2.23 29.84 -12.17
C GLY A 210 3.06 28.55 -12.02
N THR A 211 3.03 27.88 -10.86
CA THR A 211 3.72 26.63 -10.63
C THR A 211 2.78 25.42 -10.73
N PHE A 212 3.34 24.24 -11.00
CA PHE A 212 2.64 22.95 -10.94
C PHE A 212 2.99 22.16 -9.68
N ARG A 213 4.18 22.34 -9.16
CA ARG A 213 4.77 21.63 -8.01
C ARG A 213 4.84 20.11 -8.25
N PRO A 214 5.59 19.66 -9.30
CA PRO A 214 5.61 18.26 -9.70
C PRO A 214 6.09 17.32 -8.59
N GLU A 215 7.04 17.74 -7.77
CA GLU A 215 7.58 16.97 -6.63
C GLU A 215 6.75 17.15 -5.35
N GLY A 216 5.76 18.03 -5.35
CA GLY A 216 4.85 18.23 -4.22
C GLY A 216 4.02 16.96 -3.97
N ARG A 217 3.94 16.54 -2.71
CA ARG A 217 3.07 15.41 -2.31
C ARG A 217 1.64 15.72 -2.71
N ILE A 218 0.99 14.76 -3.39
CA ILE A 218 -0.40 14.93 -3.77
C ILE A 218 -1.31 14.67 -2.57
N THR A 219 -2.23 15.58 -2.31
CA THR A 219 -3.26 15.36 -1.29
C THR A 219 -4.40 14.53 -1.85
N ARG A 220 -5.15 13.87 -0.95
CA ARG A 220 -6.30 13.03 -1.33
C ARG A 220 -7.37 13.84 -2.11
N GLN A 221 -7.64 15.08 -1.69
CA GLN A 221 -8.57 15.95 -2.42
C GLN A 221 -8.03 16.41 -3.78
N GLN A 222 -6.71 16.64 -3.92
CA GLN A 222 -6.11 16.95 -5.21
C GLN A 222 -6.13 15.76 -6.16
N LEU A 223 -5.85 14.56 -5.64
CA LEU A 223 -5.94 13.33 -6.42
C LEU A 223 -7.38 13.12 -6.92
N ALA A 224 -8.38 13.25 -6.06
CA ALA A 224 -9.78 13.16 -6.46
C ALA A 224 -10.14 14.16 -7.58
N ALA A 225 -9.68 15.41 -7.46
CA ALA A 225 -9.96 16.44 -8.47
C ALA A 225 -9.31 16.15 -9.83
N ILE A 226 -8.12 15.55 -9.84
CA ILE A 226 -7.45 15.13 -11.08
C ILE A 226 -8.18 13.93 -11.70
N LEU A 227 -8.52 12.92 -10.91
CA LEU A 227 -9.20 11.72 -11.40
C LEU A 227 -10.62 12.03 -11.90
N PHE A 228 -11.33 12.94 -11.25
CA PHE A 228 -12.64 13.41 -11.68
C PHE A 228 -12.58 13.98 -13.11
N ARG A 229 -11.69 14.96 -13.33
CA ARG A 229 -11.49 15.57 -14.66
C ARG A 229 -10.99 14.58 -15.69
N TYR A 230 -10.13 13.64 -15.30
CA TYR A 230 -9.67 12.58 -16.19
C TYR A 230 -10.84 11.67 -16.60
N THR A 231 -11.74 11.33 -15.69
CA THR A 231 -12.93 10.53 -15.99
C THR A 231 -13.86 11.26 -16.93
N GLU A 232 -14.05 12.59 -16.74
CA GLU A 232 -14.79 13.45 -17.70
C GLU A 232 -14.12 13.48 -19.07
N TYR A 233 -12.80 13.64 -19.12
CA TYR A 233 -12.02 13.57 -20.36
C TYR A 233 -12.23 12.26 -21.11
N ARG A 234 -12.32 11.14 -20.40
CA ARG A 234 -12.62 9.82 -20.97
C ARG A 234 -14.11 9.66 -21.36
N GLY A 235 -14.95 10.63 -21.10
CA GLY A 235 -16.38 10.59 -21.41
C GLY A 235 -17.19 9.64 -20.53
N ALA A 236 -16.62 9.19 -19.40
CA ALA A 236 -17.31 8.29 -18.47
C ALA A 236 -18.18 9.05 -17.47
N ASP A 237 -19.13 8.34 -16.85
CA ASP A 237 -20.10 8.96 -15.93
C ASP A 237 -19.43 9.44 -14.63
N THR A 238 -19.63 10.71 -14.35
CA THR A 238 -19.19 11.37 -13.11
C THR A 238 -20.35 11.92 -12.28
N ALA A 239 -21.61 11.51 -12.52
CA ALA A 239 -22.80 12.08 -11.88
C ALA A 239 -23.00 11.64 -10.42
N GLY A 240 -22.48 10.47 -10.02
CA GLY A 240 -22.65 9.94 -8.66
C GLY A 240 -22.08 10.87 -7.59
N ARG A 241 -22.82 11.08 -6.50
CA ARG A 241 -22.38 11.91 -5.35
C ARG A 241 -22.71 11.24 -4.04
N THR A 242 -21.74 11.17 -3.15
CA THR A 242 -21.95 10.78 -1.74
C THR A 242 -22.02 12.02 -0.88
N ASP A 243 -22.92 12.02 0.09
CA ASP A 243 -22.93 13.05 1.13
C ASP A 243 -21.65 12.93 1.99
N LEU A 244 -20.82 13.97 1.94
CA LEU A 244 -19.59 14.03 2.70
C LEU A 244 -19.79 14.39 4.18
N SER A 245 -20.97 14.85 4.59
CA SER A 245 -21.26 15.26 5.98
C SER A 245 -21.12 14.11 6.98
N ARG A 246 -21.14 12.85 6.49
CA ARG A 246 -20.88 11.67 7.30
C ARG A 246 -19.43 11.53 7.80
N PHE A 247 -18.50 12.31 7.25
CA PHE A 247 -17.11 12.34 7.67
C PHE A 247 -16.86 13.50 8.61
N SER A 248 -16.23 13.24 9.75
CA SER A 248 -16.05 14.24 10.82
C SER A 248 -15.22 15.46 10.40
N ASP A 249 -14.39 15.32 9.37
CA ASP A 249 -13.51 16.35 8.82
C ASP A 249 -14.00 16.94 7.48
N SER A 250 -15.27 16.74 7.13
CA SER A 250 -15.85 17.22 5.86
C SER A 250 -15.74 18.72 5.66
N ALA A 251 -15.69 19.51 6.75
CA ALA A 251 -15.48 20.95 6.71
C ALA A 251 -14.08 21.36 6.22
N ALA A 252 -13.09 20.47 6.32
CA ALA A 252 -11.72 20.71 5.83
C ALA A 252 -11.57 20.48 4.31
N VAL A 253 -12.61 20.00 3.63
CA VAL A 253 -12.60 19.81 2.18
C VAL A 253 -12.66 21.17 1.47
N ALA A 254 -11.65 21.46 0.66
CA ALA A 254 -11.61 22.70 -0.12
C ALA A 254 -12.74 22.73 -1.17
N ASP A 255 -13.29 23.91 -1.44
CA ASP A 255 -14.46 24.08 -2.32
C ASP A 255 -14.21 23.49 -3.72
N TYR A 256 -13.02 23.70 -4.29
CA TYR A 256 -12.67 23.17 -5.62
C TYR A 256 -12.67 21.62 -5.71
N ALA A 257 -12.54 20.93 -4.59
CA ALA A 257 -12.43 19.49 -4.52
C ALA A 257 -13.69 18.78 -4.01
N ARG A 258 -14.66 19.55 -3.49
CA ARG A 258 -15.86 18.99 -2.84
C ARG A 258 -16.66 18.08 -3.75
N GLU A 259 -16.90 18.51 -4.96
CA GLU A 259 -17.62 17.73 -5.96
C GLU A 259 -16.86 16.46 -6.35
N ALA A 260 -15.57 16.62 -6.65
CA ALA A 260 -14.71 15.51 -7.05
C ALA A 260 -14.52 14.45 -5.94
N LEU A 261 -14.42 14.89 -4.67
CA LEU A 261 -14.36 13.96 -3.54
C LEU A 261 -15.68 13.22 -3.34
N ALA A 262 -16.82 13.91 -3.45
CA ALA A 262 -18.14 13.29 -3.34
C ALA A 262 -18.34 12.22 -4.41
N TRP A 263 -17.91 12.52 -5.64
CA TRP A 263 -17.88 11.53 -6.72
C TRP A 263 -16.92 10.39 -6.45
N ALA A 264 -15.66 10.66 -6.10
CA ALA A 264 -14.65 9.62 -5.90
C ALA A 264 -15.02 8.63 -4.78
N VAL A 265 -15.73 9.12 -3.75
CA VAL A 265 -16.29 8.28 -2.68
C VAL A 265 -17.48 7.47 -3.18
N SER A 266 -18.38 8.07 -3.97
CA SER A 266 -19.53 7.40 -4.58
C SER A 266 -19.09 6.29 -5.54
N ALA A 267 -18.07 6.56 -6.34
CA ALA A 267 -17.50 5.60 -7.29
C ALA A 267 -16.62 4.53 -6.62
N GLY A 268 -16.42 4.58 -5.30
CA GLY A 268 -15.58 3.64 -4.56
C GLY A 268 -14.08 3.78 -4.79
N LEU A 269 -13.64 4.85 -5.48
CA LEU A 269 -12.22 5.12 -5.74
C LEU A 269 -11.49 5.53 -4.46
N LEU A 270 -12.13 6.38 -3.66
CA LEU A 270 -11.64 6.80 -2.35
C LEU A 270 -12.58 6.31 -1.25
N GLN A 271 -12.00 5.93 -0.12
CA GLN A 271 -12.74 5.53 1.07
C GLN A 271 -12.30 6.38 2.26
N GLY A 272 -13.20 6.55 3.25
CA GLY A 272 -12.85 7.13 4.54
C GLY A 272 -11.88 6.24 5.31
N ARG A 273 -11.24 6.81 6.29
CA ARG A 273 -10.37 6.11 7.24
C ARG A 273 -11.20 5.42 8.33
N SER A 274 -10.58 4.51 9.07
CA SER A 274 -11.23 3.77 10.17
C SER A 274 -11.67 4.68 11.33
N ASP A 275 -11.09 5.86 11.46
CA ASP A 275 -11.43 6.89 12.45
C ASP A 275 -12.63 7.79 12.05
N GLY A 276 -13.28 7.48 10.92
CA GLY A 276 -14.42 8.23 10.42
C GLY A 276 -14.06 9.52 9.69
N THR A 277 -12.79 9.75 9.36
CA THR A 277 -12.31 10.90 8.58
C THR A 277 -12.15 10.58 7.10
N LEU A 278 -12.18 11.61 6.25
CA LEU A 278 -11.84 11.53 4.83
C LEU A 278 -10.36 11.88 4.58
N ASP A 279 -9.77 12.66 5.48
CA ASP A 279 -8.41 13.19 5.43
C ASP A 279 -8.07 13.90 4.10
N PRO A 280 -8.83 14.97 3.72
CA PRO A 280 -8.73 15.59 2.40
C PRO A 280 -7.35 16.19 2.13
N SER A 281 -6.66 16.68 3.15
CA SER A 281 -5.32 17.26 3.08
C SER A 281 -4.19 16.24 3.27
N GLY A 282 -4.51 15.03 3.69
CA GLY A 282 -3.54 13.94 3.82
C GLY A 282 -3.00 13.49 2.46
N SER A 283 -1.77 13.03 2.44
CA SER A 283 -1.13 12.54 1.21
C SER A 283 -1.61 11.14 0.84
N ALA A 284 -1.79 10.88 -0.45
CA ALA A 284 -1.96 9.54 -0.97
C ALA A 284 -0.61 8.82 -1.06
N THR A 285 -0.51 7.61 -0.49
CA THR A 285 0.68 6.77 -0.63
C THR A 285 0.72 6.09 -2.01
N ARG A 286 1.89 5.53 -2.39
CA ARG A 286 2.03 4.79 -3.64
C ARG A 286 1.14 3.55 -3.70
N ALA A 287 0.99 2.82 -2.58
CA ALA A 287 0.05 1.71 -2.47
C ALA A 287 -1.40 2.16 -2.68
N GLN A 288 -1.81 3.23 -2.00
CA GLN A 288 -3.15 3.79 -2.18
C GLN A 288 -3.39 4.27 -3.62
N THR A 289 -2.39 4.90 -4.23
CA THR A 289 -2.45 5.33 -5.64
C THR A 289 -2.64 4.13 -6.57
N ALA A 290 -1.90 3.03 -6.38
CA ALA A 290 -2.05 1.82 -7.19
C ALA A 290 -3.48 1.25 -7.11
N VAL A 291 -4.03 1.13 -5.88
CA VAL A 291 -5.40 0.64 -5.68
C VAL A 291 -6.45 1.55 -6.31
N ILE A 292 -6.28 2.86 -6.18
CA ILE A 292 -7.20 3.84 -6.79
C ILE A 292 -7.16 3.73 -8.32
N LEU A 293 -5.97 3.58 -8.93
CA LEU A 293 -5.81 3.43 -10.37
C LEU A 293 -6.45 2.13 -10.89
N GLN A 294 -6.25 1.01 -10.22
CA GLN A 294 -6.89 -0.26 -10.58
C GLN A 294 -8.42 -0.15 -10.56
N ARG A 295 -8.96 0.49 -9.52
CA ARG A 295 -10.41 0.76 -9.43
C ARG A 295 -10.91 1.70 -10.51
N LEU A 296 -10.12 2.72 -10.85
CA LEU A 296 -10.45 3.68 -11.90
C LEU A 296 -10.55 2.98 -13.26
N GLU A 297 -9.58 2.13 -13.62
CA GLU A 297 -9.64 1.35 -14.87
C GLU A 297 -10.87 0.43 -14.90
N THR A 298 -11.15 -0.28 -13.80
CA THR A 298 -12.35 -1.10 -13.69
C THR A 298 -13.65 -0.30 -13.87
N LEU A 299 -13.66 0.96 -13.44
CA LEU A 299 -14.78 1.87 -13.63
C LEU A 299 -14.91 2.31 -15.09
N LEU A 300 -13.79 2.64 -15.74
CA LEU A 300 -13.75 3.09 -17.13
C LEU A 300 -14.08 1.99 -18.14
N GLU A 301 -13.76 0.73 -17.84
CA GLU A 301 -14.11 -0.43 -18.67
C GLU A 301 -15.62 -0.76 -18.67
N LYS A 302 -16.36 -0.29 -17.68
CA LYS A 302 -17.80 -0.55 -17.53
C LYS A 302 -18.69 0.50 -18.20
N ASN A 303 -18.11 1.60 -18.63
CA ASN A 303 -18.80 2.68 -19.33
C ASN A 303 -18.43 2.71 -20.82
#